data_5f509ea5235f10d2adc05c057023f8a4
#
_entry.id   5f509ea5235f10d2adc05c057023f8a4
#
_cell.length_a   1.000
_cell.length_b   1.000
_cell.length_c   1.000
_cell.angle_alpha   90.00
_cell.angle_beta   90.00
_cell.angle_gamma   90.00
#
_symmetry.space_group_name_H-M   'P 1'
#
loop_
_entity.id
_entity.type
_entity.pdbx_description
1 polymer ?
#
loop_
_entity_poly.entity_id
_entity_poly.type
_entity_poly.pdbx_seq_one_letter_code
_entity_poly.pdbx_strand_id
1 'polypeptide(L)'
;MARKKSKEFNPLDNDNKYRHFFLLLYPDNPEHLKVIFDLQNIYKSVGICHDQDIYLEDVVDKKSGVVKHLKGDKKKKHFHFCLEVPNPRYRKGIAKEFEIEDRFVQVAENFASCKKYLLHWGYADKFQYDTTDLVGVLAPKLIKQLTELSEDSQIAILVNYIDSRHNDLSMRQLFDYAQKNGCLSTYRRWYSILSDFVYAGNSKIGGLK
;
A
#
# COMPACT_ATOMS: atom_id res chain seq x y z
N MET A 1 17.39 7.40 -35.07
CA MET A 1 17.21 6.22 -34.19
C MET A 1 15.73 6.09 -33.83
N ALA A 2 15.06 5.04 -34.28
CA ALA A 2 13.64 4.80 -33.97
C ALA A 2 13.53 4.37 -32.48
N ARG A 3 12.76 5.12 -31.69
CA ARG A 3 12.39 4.70 -30.33
C ARG A 3 11.65 3.35 -30.42
N LYS A 4 12.24 2.25 -29.87
CA LYS A 4 11.49 1.02 -29.66
C LYS A 4 10.25 1.36 -28.85
N LYS A 5 9.04 1.13 -29.40
CA LYS A 5 7.81 1.16 -28.61
C LYS A 5 8.01 0.24 -27.40
N SER A 6 7.82 0.76 -26.21
CA SER A 6 7.80 -0.08 -24.99
C SER A 6 6.71 -1.14 -25.19
N LYS A 7 7.09 -2.41 -25.06
CA LYS A 7 6.14 -3.53 -25.09
C LYS A 7 5.12 -3.29 -23.98
N GLU A 8 3.84 -3.31 -24.31
CA GLU A 8 2.77 -3.14 -23.31
C GLU A 8 2.90 -4.23 -22.24
N PHE A 9 2.77 -3.85 -20.97
CA PHE A 9 2.90 -4.78 -19.86
C PHE A 9 1.74 -5.78 -19.87
N ASN A 10 2.07 -7.06 -19.76
CA ASN A 10 1.10 -8.15 -19.64
C ASN A 10 1.21 -8.83 -18.27
N PRO A 11 0.21 -8.68 -17.38
CA PRO A 11 0.24 -9.33 -16.05
C PRO A 11 0.20 -10.87 -16.12
N LEU A 12 -0.18 -11.43 -17.26
CA LEU A 12 -0.20 -12.87 -17.51
C LEU A 12 1.03 -13.36 -18.29
N ASP A 13 2.09 -12.53 -18.36
CA ASP A 13 3.32 -12.88 -19.08
C ASP A 13 3.96 -14.15 -18.53
N ASN A 14 4.35 -15.05 -19.44
CA ASN A 14 5.05 -16.28 -19.14
C ASN A 14 6.43 -16.36 -19.81
N ASP A 15 6.80 -15.37 -20.60
CA ASP A 15 8.04 -15.37 -21.39
C ASP A 15 9.22 -14.79 -20.61
N ASN A 16 8.92 -14.03 -19.56
CA ASN A 16 9.92 -13.37 -18.73
C ASN A 16 9.85 -13.86 -17.27
N LYS A 17 10.95 -13.64 -16.55
CA LYS A 17 11.08 -13.94 -15.13
C LYS A 17 10.90 -12.68 -14.30
N TYR A 18 10.15 -12.80 -13.21
CA TYR A 18 9.82 -11.70 -12.31
C TYR A 18 10.11 -12.06 -10.85
N ARG A 19 10.21 -11.04 -10.01
CA ARG A 19 10.38 -11.21 -8.54
C ARG A 19 9.11 -10.92 -7.76
N HIS A 20 8.15 -10.25 -8.37
CA HIS A 20 6.93 -9.80 -7.71
C HIS A 20 5.71 -10.37 -8.40
N PHE A 21 4.84 -10.95 -7.59
CA PHE A 21 3.59 -11.57 -8.06
C PHE A 21 2.41 -11.09 -7.23
N PHE A 22 1.24 -11.12 -7.85
CA PHE A 22 -0.03 -10.83 -7.22
C PHE A 22 -0.92 -12.07 -7.37
N LEU A 23 -1.41 -12.60 -6.24
CA LEU A 23 -2.19 -13.82 -6.21
C LEU A 23 -3.61 -13.53 -5.77
N LEU A 24 -4.58 -14.21 -6.39
CA LEU A 24 -5.99 -14.22 -6.01
C LEU A 24 -6.36 -15.64 -5.55
N LEU A 25 -6.74 -15.78 -4.29
CA LEU A 25 -7.01 -17.09 -3.68
C LEU A 25 -8.36 -17.12 -2.98
N TYR A 26 -9.05 -18.24 -3.03
CA TYR A 26 -10.37 -18.43 -2.44
C TYR A 26 -10.28 -19.38 -1.24
N PRO A 27 -10.66 -18.96 -0.01
CA PRO A 27 -10.50 -19.80 1.19
C PRO A 27 -11.45 -21.00 1.25
N ASP A 28 -12.48 -21.05 0.41
CA ASP A 28 -13.37 -22.19 0.27
C ASP A 28 -12.87 -23.24 -0.76
N ASN A 29 -11.75 -22.97 -1.44
CA ASN A 29 -11.04 -23.95 -2.24
C ASN A 29 -9.94 -24.62 -1.38
N PRO A 30 -10.01 -25.95 -1.14
CA PRO A 30 -9.02 -26.65 -0.31
C PRO A 30 -7.57 -26.50 -0.79
N GLU A 31 -7.34 -26.47 -2.10
CA GLU A 31 -5.99 -26.26 -2.67
C GLU A 31 -5.45 -24.88 -2.32
N HIS A 32 -6.30 -23.86 -2.30
CA HIS A 32 -5.91 -22.52 -1.95
C HIS A 32 -5.68 -22.32 -0.45
N LEU A 33 -6.34 -23.07 0.43
CA LEU A 33 -6.17 -22.94 1.89
C LEU A 33 -4.72 -23.16 2.33
N LYS A 34 -4.06 -24.20 1.81
CA LYS A 34 -2.65 -24.48 2.09
C LYS A 34 -1.78 -23.32 1.64
N VAL A 35 -2.01 -22.81 0.42
CA VAL A 35 -1.23 -21.69 -0.13
C VAL A 35 -1.44 -20.42 0.68
N ILE A 36 -2.68 -20.13 1.10
CA ILE A 36 -2.99 -18.98 1.98
C ILE A 36 -2.19 -19.09 3.27
N PHE A 37 -2.17 -20.28 3.91
CA PHE A 37 -1.42 -20.50 5.14
C PHE A 37 0.08 -20.31 4.93
N ASP A 38 0.64 -20.87 3.86
CA ASP A 38 2.07 -20.75 3.54
C ASP A 38 2.47 -19.30 3.23
N LEU A 39 1.65 -18.56 2.49
CA LEU A 39 1.86 -17.14 2.21
C LEU A 39 1.78 -16.28 3.48
N GLN A 40 0.91 -16.62 4.43
CA GLN A 40 0.82 -15.90 5.69
C GLN A 40 2.02 -16.10 6.60
N ASN A 41 2.64 -17.29 6.60
CA ASN A 41 3.58 -17.70 7.64
C ASN A 41 5.01 -17.95 7.15
N ILE A 42 5.22 -18.29 5.88
CA ILE A 42 6.51 -18.79 5.40
C ILE A 42 7.12 -17.87 4.34
N TYR A 43 6.32 -17.46 3.36
CA TYR A 43 6.84 -16.68 2.23
C TYR A 43 6.91 -15.19 2.53
N LYS A 44 7.83 -14.48 1.86
CA LYS A 44 7.87 -13.01 1.88
C LYS A 44 6.66 -12.45 1.14
N SER A 45 5.54 -12.40 1.81
CA SER A 45 4.28 -11.91 1.28
C SER A 45 3.56 -10.98 2.24
N VAL A 46 2.63 -10.22 1.70
CA VAL A 46 1.60 -9.48 2.43
C VAL A 46 0.30 -9.64 1.68
N GLY A 47 -0.76 -9.89 2.40
CA GLY A 47 -2.09 -10.08 1.82
C GLY A 47 -3.19 -9.59 2.73
N ILE A 48 -4.41 -9.70 2.24
CA ILE A 48 -5.62 -9.33 2.95
C ILE A 48 -6.79 -10.18 2.47
N CYS A 49 -7.77 -10.37 3.34
CA CYS A 49 -9.03 -10.99 2.99
C CYS A 49 -10.05 -9.95 2.56
N HIS A 50 -10.50 -10.00 1.32
CA HIS A 50 -11.60 -9.18 0.82
C HIS A 50 -12.92 -9.95 1.00
N ASP A 51 -13.68 -9.56 2.01
CA ASP A 51 -14.98 -10.15 2.34
C ASP A 51 -16.14 -9.15 2.30
N GLN A 52 -15.85 -7.87 2.04
CA GLN A 52 -16.85 -6.80 1.90
C GLN A 52 -16.98 -6.29 0.47
N ASP A 53 -16.25 -6.86 -0.48
CA ASP A 53 -16.29 -6.44 -1.88
C ASP A 53 -17.64 -6.71 -2.52
N ILE A 54 -18.10 -5.76 -3.33
CA ILE A 54 -19.33 -5.86 -4.13
C ILE A 54 -19.01 -5.74 -5.63
N TYR A 55 -19.92 -6.19 -6.47
CA TYR A 55 -19.87 -5.90 -7.89
C TYR A 55 -20.30 -4.44 -8.13
N LEU A 56 -19.48 -3.68 -8.82
CA LEU A 56 -19.72 -2.27 -9.13
C LEU A 56 -20.64 -2.09 -10.36
N GLU A 57 -20.73 -3.14 -11.18
CA GLU A 57 -21.55 -3.22 -12.39
C GLU A 57 -22.15 -4.61 -12.52
N ASP A 58 -23.19 -4.76 -13.34
CA ASP A 58 -23.74 -6.06 -13.67
C ASP A 58 -22.73 -6.90 -14.46
N VAL A 59 -22.53 -8.14 -14.03
CA VAL A 59 -21.66 -9.08 -14.72
C VAL A 59 -22.49 -9.98 -15.61
N VAL A 60 -22.34 -9.78 -16.91
CA VAL A 60 -23.07 -10.53 -17.95
C VAL A 60 -22.16 -11.58 -18.57
N ASP A 61 -22.64 -12.78 -18.72
CA ASP A 61 -21.94 -13.81 -19.49
C ASP A 61 -21.91 -13.46 -20.98
N LYS A 62 -20.70 -13.28 -21.49
CA LYS A 62 -20.51 -12.81 -22.89
C LYS A 62 -21.04 -13.78 -23.96
N LYS A 63 -21.23 -15.06 -23.62
CA LYS A 63 -21.69 -16.07 -24.58
C LYS A 63 -23.21 -16.22 -24.55
N SER A 64 -23.80 -16.22 -23.35
CA SER A 64 -25.25 -16.47 -23.17
C SER A 64 -26.06 -15.19 -23.01
N GLY A 65 -25.44 -14.03 -22.74
CA GLY A 65 -26.14 -12.78 -22.42
C GLY A 65 -26.83 -12.80 -21.04
N VAL A 66 -26.67 -13.86 -20.26
CA VAL A 66 -27.31 -13.97 -18.94
C VAL A 66 -26.52 -13.18 -17.89
N VAL A 67 -27.22 -12.41 -17.06
CA VAL A 67 -26.64 -11.70 -15.91
C VAL A 67 -26.28 -12.73 -14.87
N LYS A 68 -24.98 -12.80 -14.50
CA LYS A 68 -24.44 -13.70 -13.46
C LYS A 68 -24.46 -13.05 -12.07
N HIS A 69 -24.17 -11.77 -12.01
CA HIS A 69 -24.17 -10.98 -10.77
C HIS A 69 -24.73 -9.60 -11.08
N LEU A 70 -25.55 -9.10 -10.16
CA LEU A 70 -26.06 -7.73 -10.23
C LEU A 70 -25.08 -6.75 -9.55
N LYS A 71 -25.14 -5.51 -9.98
CA LYS A 71 -24.48 -4.42 -9.26
C LYS A 71 -24.97 -4.41 -7.80
N GLY A 72 -24.02 -4.37 -6.86
CA GLY A 72 -24.28 -4.42 -5.41
C GLY A 72 -24.26 -5.82 -4.80
N ASP A 73 -24.27 -6.89 -5.61
CA ASP A 73 -24.09 -8.25 -5.09
C ASP A 73 -22.74 -8.38 -4.41
N LYS A 74 -22.67 -9.10 -3.28
CA LYS A 74 -21.40 -9.41 -2.62
C LYS A 74 -20.54 -10.33 -3.51
N LYS A 75 -19.27 -9.98 -3.63
CA LYS A 75 -18.29 -10.89 -4.22
C LYS A 75 -17.99 -12.05 -3.27
N LYS A 76 -17.60 -13.17 -3.85
CA LYS A 76 -17.10 -14.29 -3.11
C LYS A 76 -15.88 -13.87 -2.29
N LYS A 77 -15.83 -14.26 -1.02
CA LYS A 77 -14.68 -14.02 -0.12
C LYS A 77 -13.41 -14.53 -0.78
N HIS A 78 -12.38 -13.70 -0.82
CA HIS A 78 -11.11 -14.02 -1.45
C HIS A 78 -9.95 -13.29 -0.79
N PHE A 79 -8.76 -13.86 -0.93
CA PHE A 79 -7.51 -13.24 -0.52
C PHE A 79 -6.78 -12.68 -1.73
N HIS A 80 -6.22 -11.49 -1.57
CA HIS A 80 -5.15 -10.99 -2.42
C HIS A 80 -3.83 -11.04 -1.66
N PHE A 81 -2.78 -11.55 -2.33
CA PHE A 81 -1.42 -11.53 -1.81
C PHE A 81 -0.46 -10.88 -2.78
N CYS A 82 0.40 -10.02 -2.26
CA CYS A 82 1.62 -9.56 -2.90
C CYS A 82 2.77 -10.46 -2.44
N LEU A 83 3.37 -11.22 -3.35
CA LEU A 83 4.47 -12.15 -3.10
C LEU A 83 5.78 -11.61 -3.67
N GLU A 84 6.85 -11.61 -2.85
CA GLU A 84 8.22 -11.31 -3.26
C GLU A 84 9.06 -12.59 -3.22
N VAL A 85 9.69 -12.95 -4.35
CA VAL A 85 10.60 -14.10 -4.42
C VAL A 85 12.06 -13.63 -4.52
N PRO A 86 13.01 -14.33 -3.89
CA PRO A 86 14.43 -13.92 -3.86
C PRO A 86 15.08 -13.95 -5.24
N ASN A 87 14.69 -14.90 -6.08
CA ASN A 87 15.20 -15.07 -7.44
C ASN A 87 14.06 -14.90 -8.46
N PRO A 88 14.33 -14.28 -9.62
CA PRO A 88 13.31 -14.14 -10.66
C PRO A 88 12.76 -15.50 -11.13
N ARG A 89 11.44 -15.63 -11.20
CA ARG A 89 10.70 -16.84 -11.57
C ARG A 89 9.72 -16.56 -12.70
N TYR A 90 9.40 -17.59 -13.48
CA TYR A 90 8.27 -17.51 -14.40
C TYR A 90 6.94 -17.60 -13.64
N ARG A 91 5.92 -16.90 -14.11
CA ARG A 91 4.58 -16.92 -13.52
C ARG A 91 4.03 -18.35 -13.36
N LYS A 92 4.10 -19.14 -14.43
CA LYS A 92 3.71 -20.57 -14.39
C LYS A 92 4.54 -21.41 -13.41
N GLY A 93 5.80 -21.02 -13.16
CA GLY A 93 6.64 -21.68 -12.17
C GLY A 93 6.13 -21.45 -10.74
N ILE A 94 5.62 -20.25 -10.45
CA ILE A 94 4.96 -19.95 -9.16
C ILE A 94 3.66 -20.72 -9.02
N ALA A 95 2.80 -20.75 -10.05
CA ALA A 95 1.57 -21.49 -10.02
C ALA A 95 1.79 -23.01 -9.80
N LYS A 96 2.81 -23.58 -10.47
CA LYS A 96 3.21 -24.97 -10.29
C LYS A 96 3.74 -25.27 -8.88
N GLU A 97 4.55 -24.36 -8.31
CA GLU A 97 5.09 -24.51 -6.95
C GLU A 97 3.99 -24.56 -5.89
N PHE A 98 2.97 -23.74 -6.06
CA PHE A 98 1.81 -23.69 -5.16
C PHE A 98 0.70 -24.70 -5.53
N GLU A 99 0.86 -25.47 -6.60
CA GLU A 99 -0.14 -26.43 -7.08
C GLU A 99 -1.51 -25.80 -7.35
N ILE A 100 -1.53 -24.56 -7.86
CA ILE A 100 -2.74 -23.81 -8.23
C ILE A 100 -2.77 -23.52 -9.73
N GLU A 101 -3.97 -23.22 -10.24
CA GLU A 101 -4.10 -22.79 -11.64
C GLU A 101 -3.38 -21.48 -11.89
N ASP A 102 -2.73 -21.35 -13.05
CA ASP A 102 -1.91 -20.20 -13.40
C ASP A 102 -2.69 -18.88 -13.54
N ARG A 103 -4.02 -18.94 -13.75
CA ARG A 103 -4.90 -17.77 -13.77
C ARG A 103 -4.98 -17.04 -12.43
N PHE A 104 -4.67 -17.71 -11.31
CA PHE A 104 -4.65 -17.11 -9.97
C PHE A 104 -3.35 -16.40 -9.64
N VAL A 105 -2.36 -16.46 -10.52
CA VAL A 105 -1.08 -15.82 -10.36
C VAL A 105 -0.91 -14.77 -11.46
N GLN A 106 -0.61 -13.54 -11.08
CA GLN A 106 -0.30 -12.44 -11.98
C GLN A 106 1.09 -11.89 -11.68
N VAL A 107 1.76 -11.36 -12.69
CA VAL A 107 2.99 -10.58 -12.49
C VAL A 107 2.62 -9.21 -11.95
N ALA A 108 3.31 -8.75 -10.91
CA ALA A 108 3.14 -7.40 -10.37
C ALA A 108 4.22 -6.47 -10.95
N GLU A 109 3.88 -5.69 -11.96
CA GLU A 109 4.79 -4.68 -12.54
C GLU A 109 5.13 -3.60 -11.52
N ASN A 110 4.11 -3.05 -10.88
CA ASN A 110 4.27 -2.07 -9.81
C ASN A 110 3.86 -2.67 -8.47
N PHE A 111 4.84 -3.21 -7.77
CA PHE A 111 4.60 -3.88 -6.49
C PHE A 111 4.08 -2.93 -5.40
N ALA A 112 4.45 -1.64 -5.44
CA ALA A 112 3.93 -0.65 -4.51
C ALA A 112 2.44 -0.36 -4.75
N SER A 113 2.01 -0.28 -6.00
CA SER A 113 0.60 -0.12 -6.36
C SER A 113 -0.23 -1.35 -5.96
N CYS A 114 0.30 -2.56 -6.16
CA CYS A 114 -0.36 -3.79 -5.70
C CYS A 114 -0.57 -3.79 -4.18
N LYS A 115 0.41 -3.33 -3.39
CA LYS A 115 0.28 -3.21 -1.93
C LYS A 115 -0.80 -2.19 -1.51
N LYS A 116 -0.92 -1.05 -2.21
CA LYS A 116 -2.00 -0.08 -1.96
C LYS A 116 -3.37 -0.65 -2.32
N TYR A 117 -3.44 -1.47 -3.38
CA TYR A 117 -4.68 -2.13 -3.80
C TYR A 117 -5.20 -3.12 -2.74
N LEU A 118 -4.35 -3.72 -1.91
CA LEU A 118 -4.81 -4.58 -0.82
C LEU A 118 -5.82 -3.86 0.08
N LEU A 119 -5.59 -2.59 0.38
CA LEU A 119 -6.48 -1.76 1.21
C LEU A 119 -7.53 -0.98 0.39
N HIS A 120 -7.53 -1.13 -0.92
CA HIS A 120 -8.30 -0.32 -1.88
C HIS A 120 -8.01 1.18 -1.82
N TRP A 121 -6.84 1.58 -1.32
CA TRP A 121 -6.46 2.98 -1.27
C TRP A 121 -6.35 3.60 -2.67
N GLY A 122 -7.10 4.70 -2.87
CA GLY A 122 -7.24 5.36 -4.17
C GLY A 122 -8.41 4.86 -5.03
N TYR A 123 -9.23 3.94 -4.50
CA TYR A 123 -10.44 3.41 -5.13
C TYR A 123 -11.65 3.77 -4.28
N ALA A 124 -12.16 4.99 -4.43
CA ALA A 124 -13.23 5.53 -3.59
C ALA A 124 -14.57 4.78 -3.71
N ASP A 125 -14.76 4.05 -4.82
CA ASP A 125 -15.93 3.22 -5.13
C ASP A 125 -15.88 1.82 -4.49
N LYS A 126 -14.77 1.47 -3.83
CA LYS A 126 -14.58 0.18 -3.16
C LYS A 126 -14.60 0.31 -1.64
N PHE A 127 -14.94 -0.79 -0.97
CA PHE A 127 -14.78 -0.88 0.48
C PHE A 127 -13.31 -0.66 0.87
N GLN A 128 -13.06 0.23 1.84
CA GLN A 128 -11.72 0.53 2.33
C GLN A 128 -11.40 -0.37 3.52
N TYR A 129 -10.37 -1.19 3.38
CA TYR A 129 -9.92 -2.10 4.44
C TYR A 129 -8.93 -1.39 5.37
N ASP A 130 -8.88 -1.84 6.63
CA ASP A 130 -7.93 -1.33 7.62
C ASP A 130 -6.54 -1.98 7.48
N THR A 131 -5.51 -1.27 7.89
CA THR A 131 -4.14 -1.80 7.90
C THR A 131 -3.97 -2.98 8.88
N THR A 132 -4.81 -3.08 9.90
CA THR A 132 -4.84 -4.19 10.86
C THR A 132 -5.33 -5.50 10.26
N ASP A 133 -6.02 -5.46 9.13
CA ASP A 133 -6.49 -6.65 8.39
C ASP A 133 -5.37 -7.29 7.54
N LEU A 134 -4.22 -6.62 7.41
CA LEU A 134 -3.09 -7.13 6.66
C LEU A 134 -2.45 -8.34 7.35
N VAL A 135 -2.20 -9.38 6.59
CA VAL A 135 -1.56 -10.63 7.03
C VAL A 135 -0.31 -10.94 6.23
N GLY A 136 0.55 -11.79 6.77
CA GLY A 136 1.78 -12.25 6.08
C GLY A 136 3.07 -11.65 6.65
N VAL A 137 4.20 -12.25 6.31
CA VAL A 137 5.53 -11.92 6.85
C VAL A 137 5.92 -10.45 6.61
N LEU A 138 5.45 -9.85 5.50
CA LEU A 138 5.72 -8.45 5.17
C LEU A 138 4.67 -7.48 5.72
N ALA A 139 3.59 -7.95 6.36
CA ALA A 139 2.53 -7.09 6.88
C ALA A 139 3.05 -6.06 7.90
N PRO A 140 3.85 -6.40 8.92
CA PRO A 140 4.34 -5.41 9.88
C PRO A 140 5.16 -4.30 9.22
N LYS A 141 5.98 -4.66 8.21
CA LYS A 141 6.77 -3.68 7.45
C LYS A 141 5.87 -2.77 6.61
N LEU A 142 4.85 -3.32 5.98
CA LEU A 142 3.91 -2.52 5.17
C LEU A 142 3.07 -1.61 6.05
N ILE A 143 2.54 -2.11 7.18
CA ILE A 143 1.79 -1.30 8.15
C ILE A 143 2.64 -0.10 8.59
N LYS A 144 3.88 -0.36 9.00
CA LYS A 144 4.80 0.72 9.38
C LYS A 144 4.98 1.76 8.25
N GLN A 145 5.18 1.31 7.00
CA GLN A 145 5.33 2.22 5.84
C GLN A 145 4.07 3.04 5.54
N LEU A 146 2.89 2.48 5.79
CA LEU A 146 1.61 3.14 5.51
C LEU A 146 1.16 4.07 6.63
N THR A 147 1.54 3.77 7.87
CA THR A 147 1.19 4.58 9.06
C THR A 147 2.23 5.67 9.35
N GLU A 148 3.46 5.50 8.89
CA GLU A 148 4.46 6.55 8.97
C GLU A 148 4.10 7.66 7.98
N LEU A 149 3.91 8.87 8.52
CA LEU A 149 3.74 10.07 7.70
C LEU A 149 4.97 10.26 6.80
N SER A 150 4.76 10.65 5.56
CA SER A 150 5.87 11.06 4.68
C SER A 150 6.66 12.19 5.33
N GLU A 151 7.94 12.32 5.01
CA GLU A 151 8.78 13.42 5.55
C GLU A 151 8.17 14.79 5.24
N ASP A 152 7.63 14.98 4.04
CA ASP A 152 6.94 16.21 3.64
C ASP A 152 5.70 16.48 4.51
N SER A 153 4.92 15.44 4.82
CA SER A 153 3.76 15.59 5.72
C SER A 153 4.20 15.92 7.14
N GLN A 154 5.29 15.32 7.62
CA GLN A 154 5.85 15.61 8.95
C GLN A 154 6.39 17.04 9.01
N ILE A 155 7.07 17.52 7.97
CA ILE A 155 7.52 18.91 7.85
C ILE A 155 6.33 19.87 7.89
N ALA A 156 5.29 19.59 7.07
CA ALA A 156 4.08 20.42 7.04
C ALA A 156 3.41 20.52 8.42
N ILE A 157 3.33 19.41 9.17
CA ILE A 157 2.81 19.41 10.55
C ILE A 157 3.62 20.32 11.48
N LEU A 158 4.95 20.26 11.40
CA LEU A 158 5.84 21.07 12.24
C LEU A 158 5.76 22.57 11.86
N VAL A 159 5.76 22.89 10.57
CA VAL A 159 5.63 24.26 10.08
C VAL A 159 4.27 24.85 10.46
N ASN A 160 3.17 24.13 10.24
CA ASN A 160 1.84 24.58 10.66
C ASN A 160 1.75 24.82 12.17
N TYR A 161 2.43 24.00 12.98
CA TYR A 161 2.49 24.22 14.42
C TYR A 161 3.25 25.49 14.77
N ILE A 162 4.39 25.75 14.12
CA ILE A 162 5.18 27.01 14.28
C ILE A 162 4.28 28.19 13.93
N ASP A 163 3.65 28.17 12.76
CA ASP A 163 2.79 29.27 12.27
C ASP A 163 1.58 29.52 13.18
N SER A 164 1.02 28.47 13.79
CA SER A 164 -0.13 28.61 14.70
C SER A 164 0.21 29.24 16.05
N ARG A 165 1.48 29.27 16.43
CA ARG A 165 1.93 29.72 17.76
C ARG A 165 2.44 31.16 17.83
N HIS A 166 2.52 31.86 16.69
CA HIS A 166 2.90 33.29 16.61
C HIS A 166 3.74 33.80 17.80
N ASN A 167 5.05 33.77 17.66
CA ASN A 167 6.00 34.47 18.56
C ASN A 167 6.23 33.93 19.98
N ASP A 168 5.43 32.94 20.46
CA ASP A 168 5.58 32.36 21.80
C ASP A 168 6.11 30.90 21.77
N LEU A 169 6.69 30.47 20.66
CA LEU A 169 7.18 29.12 20.51
C LEU A 169 8.67 28.99 20.85
N SER A 170 9.01 28.12 21.78
CA SER A 170 10.39 27.70 22.01
C SER A 170 10.71 26.40 21.25
N MET A 171 12.00 26.18 20.97
CA MET A 171 12.46 24.92 20.37
C MET A 171 12.14 23.70 21.27
N ARG A 172 12.02 23.90 22.59
CA ARG A 172 11.60 22.85 23.52
C ARG A 172 10.14 22.44 23.27
N GLN A 173 9.25 23.40 23.14
CA GLN A 173 7.83 23.13 22.85
C GLN A 173 7.65 22.45 21.49
N LEU A 174 8.43 22.87 20.48
CA LEU A 174 8.44 22.23 19.16
C LEU A 174 8.95 20.78 19.23
N PHE A 175 9.97 20.52 20.05
CA PHE A 175 10.46 19.15 20.32
C PHE A 175 9.37 18.28 20.95
N ASP A 176 8.72 18.77 22.02
CA ASP A 176 7.67 18.03 22.72
C ASP A 176 6.47 17.74 21.77
N TYR A 177 6.13 18.71 20.92
CA TYR A 177 5.10 18.53 19.90
C TYR A 177 5.52 17.51 18.84
N ALA A 178 6.76 17.56 18.33
CA ALA A 178 7.30 16.61 17.36
C ALA A 178 7.30 15.18 17.92
N GLN A 179 7.66 15.01 19.19
CA GLN A 179 7.64 13.72 19.87
C GLN A 179 6.22 13.16 19.96
N LYS A 180 5.25 14.00 20.39
CA LYS A 180 3.85 13.60 20.54
C LYS A 180 3.20 13.20 19.19
N ASN A 181 3.61 13.82 18.08
CA ASN A 181 3.01 13.63 16.76
C ASN A 181 3.84 12.69 15.85
N GLY A 182 4.82 11.95 16.38
CA GLY A 182 5.62 11.01 15.60
C GLY A 182 6.58 11.65 14.58
N CYS A 183 6.85 12.96 14.72
CA CYS A 183 7.70 13.74 13.79
C CYS A 183 9.14 13.93 14.31
N LEU A 184 9.56 13.20 15.35
CA LEU A 184 10.84 13.44 16.05
C LEU A 184 12.07 13.24 15.14
N SER A 185 12.04 12.26 14.22
CA SER A 185 13.12 12.03 13.26
C SER A 185 13.29 13.21 12.30
N THR A 186 12.18 13.71 11.79
CA THR A 186 12.14 14.89 10.91
C THR A 186 12.55 16.15 11.66
N TYR A 187 12.07 16.37 12.88
CA TYR A 187 12.52 17.47 13.73
C TYR A 187 14.06 17.48 13.91
N ARG A 188 14.66 16.32 14.20
CA ARG A 188 16.13 16.22 14.36
C ARG A 188 16.89 16.52 13.08
N ARG A 189 16.40 16.00 11.94
CA ARG A 189 17.03 16.22 10.64
C ARG A 189 16.94 17.67 10.18
N TRP A 190 15.83 18.33 10.44
CA TRP A 190 15.53 19.67 10.00
C TRP A 190 15.71 20.74 11.10
N TYR A 191 16.38 20.38 12.20
CA TYR A 191 16.51 21.24 13.39
C TYR A 191 16.98 22.66 13.07
N SER A 192 18.02 22.82 12.26
CA SER A 192 18.57 24.14 11.91
C SER A 192 17.54 24.99 11.18
N ILE A 193 16.89 24.42 10.17
CA ILE A 193 15.87 25.14 9.38
C ILE A 193 14.65 25.46 10.25
N LEU A 194 14.18 24.55 11.05
CA LEU A 194 13.03 24.76 11.96
C LEU A 194 13.36 25.81 13.03
N SER A 195 14.61 25.85 13.51
CA SER A 195 15.05 26.88 14.46
C SER A 195 15.01 28.29 13.84
N ASP A 196 15.42 28.40 12.58
CA ASP A 196 15.35 29.68 11.86
C ASP A 196 13.91 30.17 11.72
N PHE A 197 12.95 29.28 11.44
CA PHE A 197 11.52 29.62 11.41
C PHE A 197 11.02 30.10 12.79
N VAL A 198 11.35 29.36 13.87
CA VAL A 198 10.96 29.76 15.24
C VAL A 198 11.52 31.10 15.62
N TYR A 199 12.81 31.37 15.37
CA TYR A 199 13.46 32.62 15.74
C TYR A 199 13.06 33.79 14.80
N ALA A 200 12.84 33.55 13.51
CA ALA A 200 12.35 34.58 12.58
C ALA A 200 10.92 35.01 12.95
N GLY A 201 10.07 34.11 13.43
CA GLY A 201 8.76 34.43 13.99
C GLY A 201 8.88 35.35 15.21
N ASN A 202 9.81 35.05 16.13
CA ASN A 202 10.02 35.82 17.38
C ASN A 202 10.69 37.19 17.16
N SER A 203 11.46 37.39 16.07
CA SER A 203 12.19 38.62 15.81
C SER A 203 11.32 39.74 15.20
N LYS A 204 10.17 39.45 14.62
CA LYS A 204 9.26 40.45 14.02
C LYS A 204 8.57 41.38 15.04
N ILE A 205 8.66 41.10 16.34
CA ILE A 205 8.02 41.90 17.40
C ILE A 205 9.02 42.88 18.08
N GLY A 206 10.32 42.66 17.95
CA GLY A 206 11.33 43.50 18.57
C GLY A 206 11.57 44.87 17.87
N GLY A 207 10.91 45.15 16.76
CA GLY A 207 11.15 46.33 15.91
C GLY A 207 10.15 47.49 16.04
N LEU A 208 9.20 47.45 16.95
CA LEU A 208 8.26 48.54 17.22
C LEU A 208 8.38 48.98 18.68
N LYS A 209 9.42 49.72 18.97
CA LYS A 209 9.51 50.67 20.11
C LYS A 209 9.95 52.03 19.58
#